data_d1b43bcf329a40b1385d6873ac4fdc73
#
_entry.id   d1b43bcf329a40b1385d6873ac4fdc73
#
_cell.length_a   1.000
_cell.length_b   1.000
_cell.length_c   1.000
_cell.angle_alpha   90.00
_cell.angle_beta   90.00
_cell.angle_gamma   90.00
#
_symmetry.space_group_name_H-M   'P 1'
#
loop_
_entity.id
_entity.type
_entity.pdbx_description
1 polymer ?
#
loop_
_entity_poly.entity_id
_entity_poly.type
_entity_poly.pdbx_seq_one_letter_code
_entity_poly.pdbx_strand_id
1 'polypeptide(L)'
;MRIFIICSKKFYDKLPPIKEFLEEKGMEVYLPNCYDNPQTESEMWKLGKEEHQKFKAKMYKQSEETISQMDGVLVLNFDKIADDVIYKNYIGGATFLEIYDAFRMNKKIYMYNDIPDGILYDELQGFAPTILNGDLTKID
;
A
#
# COMPACT_ATOMS: atom_id res chain seq x y z
N MET A 1 9.42 8.74 -13.19
CA MET A 1 8.93 8.70 -11.80
C MET A 1 9.03 7.30 -11.24
N ARG A 2 9.50 7.17 -10.01
CA ARG A 2 9.50 5.92 -9.26
C ARG A 2 8.29 5.88 -8.34
N ILE A 3 7.49 4.84 -8.46
CA ILE A 3 6.25 4.69 -7.71
C ILE A 3 6.24 3.35 -6.95
N PHE A 4 5.91 3.39 -5.67
CA PHE A 4 5.79 2.19 -4.84
C PHE A 4 4.32 1.88 -4.63
N ILE A 5 3.87 0.71 -5.09
CA ILE A 5 2.50 0.27 -4.88
C ILE A 5 2.39 -0.35 -3.49
N ILE A 6 1.45 0.15 -2.69
CA ILE A 6 1.20 -0.33 -1.34
C ILE A 6 -0.28 -0.70 -1.18
N CYS A 7 -0.53 -1.87 -0.60
CA CYS A 7 -1.89 -2.36 -0.41
C CYS A 7 -1.91 -3.61 0.45
N SER A 8 -3.12 -3.98 0.90
CA SER A 8 -3.35 -5.28 1.51
C SER A 8 -3.03 -6.41 0.53
N LYS A 9 -2.48 -7.52 1.02
CA LYS A 9 -2.22 -8.70 0.18
C LYS A 9 -3.49 -9.27 -0.45
N LYS A 10 -4.67 -8.94 0.08
CA LYS A 10 -5.96 -9.30 -0.52
C LYS A 10 -6.13 -8.75 -1.94
N PHE A 11 -5.36 -7.71 -2.30
CA PHE A 11 -5.47 -7.03 -3.60
C PHE A 11 -4.33 -7.36 -4.56
N TYR A 12 -3.44 -8.29 -4.21
CA TYR A 12 -2.28 -8.63 -5.05
C TYR A 12 -2.67 -9.13 -6.43
N ASP A 13 -3.81 -9.80 -6.56
CA ASP A 13 -4.32 -10.28 -7.85
C ASP A 13 -4.69 -9.14 -8.82
N LYS A 14 -4.88 -7.93 -8.29
CA LYS A 14 -5.23 -6.75 -9.09
C LYS A 14 -4.02 -5.97 -9.59
N LEU A 15 -2.83 -6.30 -9.10
CA LEU A 15 -1.63 -5.53 -9.41
C LEU A 15 -1.13 -5.67 -10.86
N PRO A 16 -1.12 -6.87 -11.50
CA PRO A 16 -0.50 -7.00 -12.81
C PRO A 16 -0.95 -5.98 -13.87
N PRO A 17 -2.25 -5.76 -14.10
CA PRO A 17 -2.66 -4.77 -15.11
C PRO A 17 -2.32 -3.33 -14.72
N ILE A 18 -2.31 -3.02 -13.41
CA ILE A 18 -1.94 -1.69 -12.92
C ILE A 18 -0.46 -1.44 -13.14
N LYS A 19 0.37 -2.40 -12.77
CA LYS A 19 1.82 -2.34 -12.98
C LYS A 19 2.13 -2.13 -14.46
N GLU A 20 1.52 -2.94 -15.32
CA GLU A 20 1.71 -2.85 -16.77
C GLU A 20 1.35 -1.47 -17.30
N PHE A 21 0.19 -0.94 -16.89
CA PHE A 21 -0.24 0.40 -17.31
C PHE A 21 0.79 1.47 -16.93
N LEU A 22 1.26 1.45 -15.68
CA LEU A 22 2.21 2.44 -15.18
C LEU A 22 3.56 2.34 -15.89
N GLU A 23 4.04 1.13 -16.14
CA GLU A 23 5.29 0.90 -16.85
C GLU A 23 5.21 1.36 -18.30
N GLU A 24 4.09 1.16 -18.96
CA GLU A 24 3.86 1.67 -20.31
C GLU A 24 3.89 3.19 -20.38
N LYS A 25 3.56 3.86 -19.27
CA LYS A 25 3.66 5.32 -19.13
C LYS A 25 5.07 5.78 -18.76
N GLY A 26 6.03 4.88 -18.68
CA GLY A 26 7.42 5.21 -18.39
C GLY A 26 7.76 5.26 -16.91
N MET A 27 6.89 4.78 -16.04
CA MET A 27 7.16 4.77 -14.60
C MET A 27 7.95 3.52 -14.20
N GLU A 28 8.82 3.68 -13.22
CA GLU A 28 9.51 2.57 -12.58
C GLU A 28 8.67 2.15 -11.37
N VAL A 29 8.14 0.92 -11.42
CA VAL A 29 7.15 0.45 -10.45
C VAL A 29 7.79 -0.53 -9.47
N TYR A 30 7.59 -0.26 -8.18
CA TYR A 30 8.01 -1.14 -7.09
C TYR A 30 6.77 -1.75 -6.45
N LEU A 31 6.84 -3.07 -6.19
CA LEU A 31 5.70 -3.84 -5.69
C LEU A 31 5.77 -4.00 -4.17
N PRO A 32 4.65 -4.34 -3.51
CA PRO A 32 4.63 -4.54 -2.06
C PRO A 32 5.67 -5.55 -1.59
N ASN A 33 6.19 -5.38 -0.38
CA ASN A 33 7.29 -6.18 0.17
C ASN A 33 7.11 -7.69 0.04
N CYS A 34 5.90 -8.19 0.23
CA CYS A 34 5.62 -9.63 0.22
C CYS A 34 4.89 -10.09 -1.04
N TYR A 35 4.97 -9.30 -2.12
CA TYR A 35 4.24 -9.63 -3.34
C TYR A 35 4.61 -11.02 -3.90
N ASP A 36 5.90 -11.34 -3.94
CA ASP A 36 6.37 -12.62 -4.47
C ASP A 36 6.20 -13.78 -3.50
N ASN A 37 6.03 -13.50 -2.19
CA ASN A 37 5.91 -14.50 -1.14
C ASN A 37 4.81 -14.07 -0.15
N PRO A 38 3.54 -14.05 -0.58
CA PRO A 38 2.44 -13.52 0.26
C PRO A 38 2.17 -14.36 1.51
N GLN A 39 2.66 -15.60 1.56
CA GLN A 39 2.47 -16.49 2.70
C GLN A 39 3.50 -16.27 3.84
N THR A 40 4.51 -15.42 3.64
CA THR A 40 5.61 -15.28 4.60
C THR A 40 5.13 -14.87 6.00
N GLU A 41 4.21 -13.94 6.10
CA GLU A 41 3.70 -13.49 7.39
C GLU A 41 3.03 -14.62 8.17
N SER A 42 2.19 -15.41 7.50
CA SER A 42 1.52 -16.54 8.15
C SER A 42 2.51 -17.63 8.55
N GLU A 43 3.57 -17.83 7.76
CA GLU A 43 4.65 -18.75 8.11
C GLU A 43 5.38 -18.31 9.38
N MET A 44 5.64 -17.01 9.52
CA MET A 44 6.29 -16.47 10.72
C MET A 44 5.39 -16.60 11.95
N TRP A 45 4.07 -16.40 11.81
CA TRP A 45 3.13 -16.66 12.90
C TRP A 45 3.15 -18.12 13.37
N LYS A 46 3.32 -19.05 12.43
CA LYS A 46 3.42 -20.48 12.77
C LYS A 46 4.67 -20.79 13.59
N LEU A 47 5.74 -20.03 13.40
CA LEU A 47 6.98 -20.17 14.17
C LEU A 47 6.87 -19.53 15.55
N GLY A 48 5.89 -18.64 15.76
CA GLY A 48 5.63 -18.03 17.05
C GLY A 48 5.61 -16.51 17.01
N LYS A 49 5.11 -15.92 18.10
CA LYS A 49 4.94 -14.49 18.23
C LYS A 49 6.25 -13.73 18.06
N GLU A 50 7.34 -14.23 18.61
CA GLU A 50 8.65 -13.57 18.53
C GLU A 50 9.15 -13.49 17.08
N GLU A 51 9.02 -14.56 16.32
CA GLU A 51 9.42 -14.56 14.91
C GLU A 51 8.55 -13.62 14.08
N HIS A 52 7.25 -13.57 14.38
CA HIS A 52 6.37 -12.63 13.70
C HIS A 52 6.74 -11.18 14.00
N GLN A 53 7.08 -10.88 15.26
CA GLN A 53 7.53 -9.52 15.64
C GLN A 53 8.78 -9.11 14.86
N LYS A 54 9.77 -9.99 14.76
CA LYS A 54 11.00 -9.72 13.99
C LYS A 54 10.68 -9.48 12.52
N PHE A 55 9.80 -10.27 11.96
CA PHE A 55 9.37 -10.11 10.58
C PHE A 55 8.70 -8.76 10.35
N LYS A 56 7.76 -8.36 11.21
CA LYS A 56 7.08 -7.07 11.09
C LYS A 56 8.07 -5.91 11.20
N ALA A 57 8.99 -5.96 12.16
CA ALA A 57 9.99 -4.91 12.32
C ALA A 57 10.86 -4.77 11.06
N LYS A 58 11.25 -5.90 10.47
CA LYS A 58 12.02 -5.90 9.21
C LYS A 58 11.22 -5.27 8.07
N MET A 59 9.93 -5.60 7.97
CA MET A 59 9.07 -5.06 6.91
C MET A 59 8.88 -3.55 7.05
N TYR A 60 8.72 -3.04 8.27
CA TYR A 60 8.60 -1.59 8.50
C TYR A 60 9.86 -0.86 8.02
N LYS A 61 11.04 -1.36 8.37
CA LYS A 61 12.31 -0.76 7.96
C LYS A 61 12.53 -0.85 6.45
N GLN A 62 12.17 -1.97 5.86
CA GLN A 62 12.28 -2.16 4.41
C GLN A 62 11.39 -1.18 3.66
N SER A 63 10.15 -0.99 4.10
CA SER A 63 9.23 -0.02 3.50
C SER A 63 9.75 1.41 3.61
N GLU A 64 10.27 1.77 4.78
CA GLU A 64 10.84 3.11 5.00
C GLU A 64 11.99 3.37 4.02
N GLU A 65 12.89 2.41 3.88
CA GLU A 65 14.01 2.54 2.95
C GLU A 65 13.54 2.63 1.49
N THR A 66 12.61 1.77 1.09
CA THR A 66 12.04 1.81 -0.26
C THR A 66 11.40 3.16 -0.55
N ILE A 67 10.56 3.65 0.36
CA ILE A 67 9.85 4.91 0.19
C ILE A 67 10.82 6.08 0.06
N SER A 68 11.92 6.05 0.80
CA SER A 68 12.93 7.13 0.73
C SER A 68 13.50 7.32 -0.67
N GLN A 69 13.46 6.28 -1.51
CA GLN A 69 13.99 6.30 -2.87
C GLN A 69 12.90 6.55 -3.92
N MET A 70 11.66 6.69 -3.51
CA MET A 70 10.52 6.85 -4.43
C MET A 70 10.15 8.31 -4.63
N ASP A 71 9.49 8.60 -5.74
CA ASP A 71 8.84 9.89 -5.96
C ASP A 71 7.46 9.92 -5.30
N GLY A 72 6.81 8.78 -5.21
CA GLY A 72 5.50 8.67 -4.59
C GLY A 72 5.08 7.24 -4.31
N VAL A 73 3.94 7.13 -3.63
CA VAL A 73 3.29 5.85 -3.35
C VAL A 73 1.92 5.83 -4.00
N LEU A 74 1.52 4.66 -4.48
CA LEU A 74 0.16 4.41 -4.97
C LEU A 74 -0.54 3.44 -4.04
N VAL A 75 -1.56 3.92 -3.36
CA VAL A 75 -2.37 3.12 -2.44
C VAL A 75 -3.50 2.47 -3.22
N LEU A 76 -3.56 1.14 -3.23
CA LEU A 76 -4.67 0.42 -3.85
C LEU A 76 -5.67 0.05 -2.77
N ASN A 77 -6.67 0.89 -2.59
CA ASN A 77 -7.69 0.74 -1.55
C ASN A 77 -9.01 0.27 -2.17
N PHE A 78 -9.05 -1.01 -2.54
CA PHE A 78 -10.26 -1.65 -3.04
C PHE A 78 -11.14 -2.12 -1.88
N ASP A 79 -12.35 -2.57 -2.19
CA ASP A 79 -13.21 -3.16 -1.17
C ASP A 79 -12.66 -4.53 -0.74
N LYS A 80 -12.63 -4.77 0.56
CA LYS A 80 -12.23 -6.05 1.13
C LYS A 80 -13.46 -6.74 1.70
N ILE A 81 -13.69 -7.99 1.31
CA ILE A 81 -14.78 -8.80 1.83
C ILE A 81 -14.17 -9.83 2.79
N ALA A 82 -14.63 -9.82 4.05
CA ALA A 82 -14.21 -10.77 5.07
C ALA A 82 -15.38 -11.04 6.01
N ASP A 83 -15.67 -12.33 6.26
CA ASP A 83 -16.75 -12.77 7.15
C ASP A 83 -18.10 -12.11 6.81
N ASP A 84 -18.45 -12.06 5.53
CA ASP A 84 -19.68 -11.45 4.99
C ASP A 84 -19.79 -9.94 5.25
N VAL A 85 -18.69 -9.28 5.65
CA VAL A 85 -18.62 -7.83 5.84
C VAL A 85 -17.81 -7.22 4.71
N ILE A 86 -18.32 -6.12 4.14
CA ILE A 86 -17.64 -5.34 3.11
C ILE A 86 -16.94 -4.15 3.78
N TYR A 87 -15.61 -4.13 3.70
CA TYR A 87 -14.81 -3.00 4.14
C TYR A 87 -14.49 -2.15 2.91
N LYS A 88 -15.24 -1.07 2.74
CA LYS A 88 -15.12 -0.24 1.53
C LYS A 88 -13.82 0.55 1.52
N ASN A 89 -13.13 0.54 0.36
CA ASN A 89 -11.88 1.27 0.15
C ASN A 89 -10.83 0.95 1.22
N TYR A 90 -10.65 -0.33 1.50
CA TYR A 90 -9.90 -0.83 2.66
C TYR A 90 -8.43 -0.43 2.65
N ILE A 91 -7.97 0.08 3.80
CA ILE A 91 -6.57 0.34 4.09
C ILE A 91 -6.23 -0.37 5.40
N GLY A 92 -5.30 -1.31 5.34
CA GLY A 92 -4.83 -2.03 6.53
C GLY A 92 -3.77 -1.25 7.30
N GLY A 93 -3.41 -1.77 8.48
CA GLY A 93 -2.46 -1.10 9.36
C GLY A 93 -1.09 -0.90 8.75
N ALA A 94 -0.53 -1.92 8.09
CA ALA A 94 0.79 -1.82 7.47
C ALA A 94 0.79 -0.77 6.36
N THR A 95 -0.24 -0.78 5.52
CA THR A 95 -0.39 0.22 4.45
C THR A 95 -0.52 1.62 5.02
N PHE A 96 -1.27 1.78 6.12
CA PHE A 96 -1.40 3.08 6.79
C PHE A 96 -0.05 3.61 7.24
N LEU A 97 0.80 2.77 7.82
CA LEU A 97 2.14 3.17 8.24
C LEU A 97 3.01 3.60 7.05
N GLU A 98 2.89 2.91 5.93
CA GLU A 98 3.61 3.27 4.70
C GLU A 98 3.15 4.61 4.15
N ILE A 99 1.86 4.91 4.22
CA ILE A 99 1.32 6.23 3.84
C ILE A 99 1.92 7.30 4.74
N TYR A 100 1.99 7.05 6.05
CA TYR A 100 2.59 7.99 6.99
C TYR A 100 4.07 8.24 6.67
N ASP A 101 4.83 7.20 6.37
CA ASP A 101 6.23 7.35 5.96
C ASP A 101 6.36 8.22 4.71
N ALA A 102 5.51 8.01 3.71
CA ALA A 102 5.50 8.83 2.51
C ALA A 102 5.21 10.30 2.84
N PHE A 103 4.25 10.54 3.72
CA PHE A 103 3.92 11.90 4.16
C PHE A 103 5.11 12.57 4.86
N ARG A 104 5.75 11.86 5.81
CA ARG A 104 6.91 12.41 6.53
C ARG A 104 8.08 12.76 5.61
N MET A 105 8.23 11.99 4.54
CA MET A 105 9.34 12.17 3.59
C MET A 105 8.96 13.09 2.42
N ASN A 106 7.81 13.74 2.49
CA ASN A 106 7.32 14.66 1.45
C ASN A 106 7.19 14.01 0.07
N LYS A 107 6.80 12.73 0.05
CA LYS A 107 6.54 12.00 -1.19
C LYS A 107 5.12 12.24 -1.66
N LYS A 108 4.88 12.10 -2.95
CA LYS A 108 3.52 12.15 -3.50
C LYS A 108 2.71 10.94 -2.99
N ILE A 109 1.45 11.17 -2.65
CA ILE A 109 0.55 10.10 -2.19
C ILE A 109 -0.65 10.07 -3.12
N TYR A 110 -0.78 8.97 -3.86
CA TYR A 110 -1.92 8.73 -4.73
C TYR A 110 -2.77 7.62 -4.12
N MET A 111 -4.08 7.83 -4.12
CA MET A 111 -5.03 6.85 -3.59
C MET A 111 -6.02 6.47 -4.68
N TYR A 112 -6.11 5.17 -4.97
CA TYR A 112 -6.88 4.69 -6.12
C TYR A 112 -8.36 5.03 -5.99
N ASN A 113 -8.95 4.79 -4.83
CA ASN A 113 -10.33 5.15 -4.51
C ASN A 113 -10.36 6.17 -3.37
N ASP A 114 -11.53 6.70 -3.06
CA ASP A 114 -11.68 7.72 -2.03
C ASP A 114 -11.24 7.24 -0.65
N ILE A 115 -11.00 8.18 0.26
CA ILE A 115 -10.62 7.88 1.63
C ILE A 115 -11.73 7.05 2.29
N PRO A 116 -11.39 5.91 2.93
CA PRO A 116 -12.42 5.12 3.60
C PRO A 116 -12.98 5.82 4.82
N ASP A 117 -14.27 5.67 5.05
CA ASP A 117 -14.89 6.07 6.30
C ASP A 117 -14.38 5.17 7.44
N GLY A 118 -14.33 5.71 8.66
CA GLY A 118 -13.93 4.92 9.81
C GLY A 118 -12.90 5.63 10.67
N ILE A 119 -12.20 4.85 11.49
CA ILE A 119 -11.31 5.41 12.52
C ILE A 119 -10.06 6.09 11.97
N LEU A 120 -9.68 5.81 10.71
CA LEU A 120 -8.50 6.40 10.08
C LEU A 120 -8.84 7.60 9.19
N TYR A 121 -10.10 7.99 9.11
CA TYR A 121 -10.53 9.02 8.16
C TYR A 121 -9.79 10.35 8.37
N ASP A 122 -9.73 10.83 9.60
CA ASP A 122 -9.14 12.14 9.89
C ASP A 122 -7.64 12.14 9.58
N GLU A 123 -6.93 11.08 9.94
CA GLU A 123 -5.50 10.96 9.67
C GLU A 123 -5.22 10.89 8.19
N LEU A 124 -5.99 10.08 7.46
CA LEU A 124 -5.80 9.93 6.01
C LEU A 124 -6.12 11.23 5.28
N GLN A 125 -7.17 11.93 5.68
CA GLN A 125 -7.50 13.23 5.11
C GLN A 125 -6.38 14.24 5.36
N GLY A 126 -5.79 14.19 6.56
CA GLY A 126 -4.69 15.08 6.93
C GLY A 126 -3.45 14.91 6.07
N PHE A 127 -3.23 13.73 5.48
CA PHE A 127 -2.14 13.51 4.54
C PHE A 127 -2.40 14.13 3.16
N ALA A 128 -3.61 14.59 2.91
CA ALA A 128 -4.01 15.22 1.64
C ALA A 128 -3.64 14.41 0.40
N PRO A 129 -4.03 13.13 0.32
CA PRO A 129 -3.70 12.32 -0.84
C PRO A 129 -4.42 12.80 -2.10
N THR A 130 -3.81 12.54 -3.24
CA THR A 130 -4.48 12.76 -4.54
C THR A 130 -5.39 11.56 -4.81
N ILE A 131 -6.69 11.80 -4.85
CA ILE A 131 -7.68 10.75 -5.09
C ILE A 131 -7.83 10.56 -6.60
N LEU A 132 -7.59 9.34 -7.07
CA LEU A 132 -7.61 9.04 -8.50
C LEU A 132 -9.00 8.67 -9.02
N ASN A 133 -9.90 8.19 -8.17
CA ASN A 133 -11.21 7.67 -8.56
C ASN A 133 -11.08 6.62 -9.69
N GLY A 134 -10.11 5.73 -9.56
CA GLY A 134 -9.85 4.67 -10.51
C GLY A 134 -9.13 5.08 -11.79
N ASP A 135 -8.77 6.36 -11.94
CA ASP A 135 -8.13 6.88 -13.15
C ASP A 135 -6.63 7.05 -12.95
N LEU A 136 -5.85 6.05 -13.38
CA LEU A 136 -4.40 6.05 -13.27
C LEU A 136 -3.73 7.14 -14.11
N THR A 137 -4.41 7.72 -15.09
CA THR A 137 -3.83 8.79 -15.90
C THR A 137 -3.61 10.08 -15.12
N LYS A 138 -4.22 10.18 -13.94
CA LYS A 138 -4.05 11.34 -13.06
C LYS A 138 -2.70 11.33 -12.30
N ILE A 139 -1.96 10.24 -12.37
CA ILE A 139 -0.61 10.19 -11.80
C ILE A 139 0.33 10.97 -12.72
N ASP A 140 0.98 11.97 -12.18
CA ASP A 140 1.85 12.87 -12.93
C ASP A 140 3.29 12.91 -12.41
#